data_33270a8ef94d01810f11774e958da780
#
_entry.id   33270a8ef94d01810f11774e958da780
#
_cell.length_a   1.000
_cell.length_b   1.000
_cell.length_c   1.000
_cell.angle_alpha   90.00
_cell.angle_beta   90.00
_cell.angle_gamma   90.00
#
_symmetry.space_group_name_H-M   'P 1'
#
loop_
_entity.id
_entity.type
_entity.pdbx_description
1 polymer ?
#
loop_
_entity_poly.entity_id
_entity_poly.type
_entity_poly.pdbx_seq_one_letter_code
_entity_poly.pdbx_strand_id
1 'polypeptide(L)'
;MKDFKCKLTTSIISSTVSECVSEIEHLAKRSSNNSRPDIVELRVDFLEKSIRSDERKMKEAIGRLVEACEKVAKIPCVVTFRPTWEGGQDDGDEETRLRCLWEGFRAGATYVDCELLAIERFAKAKPDERDGVIKGPGQMLICSSHEYELTPSLDVLLKEKYEKIRANDMCDIAKIACVCQDINDVGRLAKVLEKARGDGYPCAVLGMSEHGLISRLLATKLGSYLTFGSIRAGFESAPGQPTLRDLSELYRVNTSQTRETKVLGVMGNPIAQSKSPQLHNKALISAKVDNKCYVPLLVKDFAEFVENESLFNNKNNDWVGFSVTIPHKESALKFCGENVDPVAKQIGAVNTLVRQKDGSFRGYNTDYVAAIGAIEKALDPTIPRDAAETTDSKALKGKTVLVLGAGGAARGLAFGAKFKEANVVVANRSKDRADALAEACGGTSISVEDVASGNFGDLKIDVIANTTSLGMVGERVNETPCPKEAIKKSGAVVCFDAVYNPLETRLLREAKECGLTVASGLDMFVGQAARQFELFNEGQKADYAGMRETVLNASKGN
;
A
#
# COMPACT_ATOMS: atom_id res chain seq x y z
N MET A 1 3.95 -30.74 -5.78
CA MET A 1 2.78 -29.85 -5.68
C MET A 1 2.76 -28.94 -6.91
N LYS A 2 1.62 -28.78 -7.59
CA LYS A 2 1.54 -27.78 -8.68
C LYS A 2 1.44 -26.40 -8.03
N ASP A 3 2.49 -25.57 -8.16
CA ASP A 3 2.39 -24.16 -7.83
C ASP A 3 1.58 -23.47 -8.92
N PHE A 4 0.41 -22.97 -8.57
CA PHE A 4 -0.40 -22.18 -9.48
C PHE A 4 0.14 -20.75 -9.51
N LYS A 5 0.43 -20.25 -10.70
CA LYS A 5 0.69 -18.82 -10.86
C LYS A 5 -0.63 -18.07 -10.68
N CYS A 6 -0.67 -17.11 -9.77
CA CYS A 6 -1.86 -16.30 -9.51
C CYS A 6 -2.30 -15.56 -10.79
N LYS A 7 -3.59 -15.64 -11.10
CA LYS A 7 -4.21 -15.02 -12.28
C LYS A 7 -4.79 -13.66 -11.92
N LEU A 8 -4.45 -12.63 -12.68
CA LEU A 8 -5.07 -11.32 -12.55
C LEU A 8 -6.44 -11.33 -13.22
N THR A 9 -7.47 -11.07 -12.45
CA THR A 9 -8.87 -11.03 -12.91
C THR A 9 -9.41 -9.61 -12.84
N THR A 10 -10.22 -9.22 -13.82
CA THR A 10 -10.98 -7.97 -13.78
C THR A 10 -12.45 -8.22 -14.08
N SER A 11 -13.33 -7.46 -13.43
CA SER A 11 -14.78 -7.57 -13.62
C SER A 11 -15.26 -6.54 -14.64
N ILE A 12 -16.15 -6.96 -15.55
CA ILE A 12 -16.94 -6.09 -16.41
C ILE A 12 -18.32 -5.92 -15.76
N ILE A 13 -18.68 -4.68 -15.48
CA ILE A 13 -19.89 -4.30 -14.70
C ILE A 13 -20.79 -3.31 -15.46
N SER A 14 -20.59 -3.13 -16.76
CA SER A 14 -21.43 -2.26 -17.59
C SER A 14 -22.85 -2.81 -17.74
N SER A 15 -23.81 -1.92 -17.93
CA SER A 15 -25.24 -2.26 -17.92
C SER A 15 -25.76 -2.79 -19.25
N THR A 16 -25.04 -2.57 -20.35
CA THR A 16 -25.42 -3.04 -21.68
C THR A 16 -24.41 -4.00 -22.28
N VAL A 17 -24.89 -4.94 -23.08
CA VAL A 17 -24.02 -5.92 -23.77
C VAL A 17 -23.01 -5.23 -24.69
N SER A 18 -23.40 -4.14 -25.36
CA SER A 18 -22.52 -3.42 -26.27
C SER A 18 -21.38 -2.72 -25.55
N GLU A 19 -21.63 -2.09 -24.41
CA GLU A 19 -20.58 -1.51 -23.56
C GLU A 19 -19.63 -2.59 -23.03
N CYS A 20 -20.16 -3.71 -22.53
CA CYS A 20 -19.34 -4.83 -22.08
C CYS A 20 -18.41 -5.33 -23.21
N VAL A 21 -18.93 -5.52 -24.41
CA VAL A 21 -18.12 -5.94 -25.58
C VAL A 21 -17.03 -4.91 -25.89
N SER A 22 -17.37 -3.62 -25.90
CA SER A 22 -16.40 -2.55 -26.13
C SER A 22 -15.28 -2.55 -25.08
N GLU A 23 -15.60 -2.75 -23.80
CA GLU A 23 -14.61 -2.88 -22.74
C GLU A 23 -13.69 -4.11 -22.92
N ILE A 24 -14.26 -5.26 -23.28
CA ILE A 24 -13.51 -6.49 -23.57
C ILE A 24 -12.53 -6.25 -24.74
N GLU A 25 -12.98 -5.64 -25.83
CA GLU A 25 -12.14 -5.31 -26.98
C GLU A 25 -11.02 -4.33 -26.60
N HIS A 26 -11.30 -3.38 -25.70
CA HIS A 26 -10.28 -2.48 -25.19
C HIS A 26 -9.21 -3.22 -24.36
N LEU A 27 -9.62 -4.18 -23.52
CA LEU A 27 -8.71 -5.03 -22.77
C LEU A 27 -7.85 -5.91 -23.68
N ALA A 28 -8.41 -6.42 -24.77
CA ALA A 28 -7.68 -7.22 -25.76
C ALA A 28 -6.51 -6.47 -26.42
N LYS A 29 -6.65 -5.15 -26.59
CA LYS A 29 -5.63 -4.28 -27.20
C LYS A 29 -4.47 -3.94 -26.25
N ARG A 30 -4.61 -4.21 -24.94
CA ARG A 30 -3.52 -4.01 -23.98
C ARG A 30 -2.42 -5.03 -24.22
N SER A 31 -1.16 -4.61 -24.14
CA SER A 31 -0.03 -5.53 -24.27
C SER A 31 0.02 -6.50 -23.06
N SER A 32 0.52 -7.70 -23.29
CA SER A 32 0.70 -8.71 -22.23
C SER A 32 1.59 -8.23 -21.08
N ASN A 33 2.45 -7.24 -21.34
CA ASN A 33 3.34 -6.66 -20.35
C ASN A 33 2.72 -5.48 -19.60
N ASN A 34 1.53 -4.98 -20.02
CA ASN A 34 0.93 -3.79 -19.47
C ASN A 34 -0.52 -4.04 -19.08
N SER A 35 -0.73 -4.62 -17.90
CA SER A 35 -2.04 -4.69 -17.24
C SER A 35 -3.17 -5.38 -18.04
N ARG A 36 -2.83 -6.29 -18.98
CA ARG A 36 -3.81 -7.19 -19.57
C ARG A 36 -4.22 -8.22 -18.52
N PRO A 37 -5.52 -8.43 -18.24
CA PRO A 37 -5.95 -9.45 -17.30
C PRO A 37 -5.71 -10.85 -17.87
N ASP A 38 -5.48 -11.82 -16.97
CA ASP A 38 -5.44 -13.24 -17.30
C ASP A 38 -6.86 -13.84 -17.45
N ILE A 39 -7.84 -13.21 -16.75
CA ILE A 39 -9.25 -13.63 -16.76
C ILE A 39 -10.14 -12.38 -16.75
N VAL A 40 -11.24 -12.42 -17.47
CA VAL A 40 -12.32 -11.42 -17.39
C VAL A 40 -13.53 -12.03 -16.69
N GLU A 41 -13.99 -11.42 -15.59
CA GLU A 41 -15.25 -11.80 -14.96
C GLU A 41 -16.40 -11.00 -15.59
N LEU A 42 -17.35 -11.70 -16.18
CA LEU A 42 -18.57 -11.17 -16.75
C LEU A 42 -19.65 -11.11 -15.67
N ARG A 43 -19.84 -9.95 -15.04
CA ARG A 43 -20.84 -9.70 -14.01
C ARG A 43 -22.18 -9.42 -14.66
N VAL A 44 -22.84 -10.49 -15.13
CA VAL A 44 -24.11 -10.38 -15.86
C VAL A 44 -25.29 -9.92 -15.00
N ASP A 45 -25.12 -9.94 -13.67
CA ASP A 45 -26.08 -9.33 -12.73
C ASP A 45 -26.13 -7.80 -12.82
N PHE A 46 -25.16 -7.13 -13.44
CA PHE A 46 -25.19 -5.68 -13.70
C PHE A 46 -25.92 -5.30 -15.00
N LEU A 47 -26.23 -6.25 -15.89
CA LEU A 47 -26.98 -5.96 -17.10
C LEU A 47 -28.36 -5.39 -16.77
N GLU A 48 -28.92 -4.62 -17.70
CA GLU A 48 -30.25 -4.01 -17.55
C GLU A 48 -31.32 -5.03 -17.13
N LYS A 49 -32.26 -4.61 -16.28
CA LYS A 49 -33.36 -5.46 -15.78
C LYS A 49 -34.17 -6.09 -16.92
N SER A 50 -34.32 -5.39 -18.05
CA SER A 50 -35.01 -5.86 -19.27
C SER A 50 -34.34 -7.09 -19.91
N ILE A 51 -33.04 -7.30 -19.63
CA ILE A 51 -32.29 -8.48 -20.05
C ILE A 51 -32.35 -9.54 -18.96
N ARG A 52 -32.05 -9.15 -17.69
CA ARG A 52 -31.97 -10.07 -16.55
C ARG A 52 -33.29 -10.81 -16.26
N SER A 53 -34.41 -10.15 -16.45
CA SER A 53 -35.76 -10.74 -16.22
C SER A 53 -36.28 -11.63 -17.36
N ASP A 54 -35.56 -11.76 -18.47
CA ASP A 54 -35.92 -12.58 -19.62
C ASP A 54 -34.84 -13.65 -19.86
N GLU A 55 -35.14 -14.90 -19.55
CA GLU A 55 -34.17 -16.01 -19.64
C GLU A 55 -33.55 -16.13 -21.05
N ARG A 56 -34.35 -15.95 -22.11
CA ARG A 56 -33.86 -16.05 -23.49
C ARG A 56 -32.87 -14.92 -23.79
N LYS A 57 -33.22 -13.66 -23.45
CA LYS A 57 -32.33 -12.51 -23.66
C LYS A 57 -31.05 -12.64 -22.84
N MET A 58 -31.14 -13.16 -21.63
CA MET A 58 -29.98 -13.38 -20.78
C MET A 58 -29.05 -14.44 -21.39
N LYS A 59 -29.58 -15.56 -21.89
CA LYS A 59 -28.77 -16.57 -22.57
C LYS A 59 -28.11 -16.04 -23.84
N GLU A 60 -28.82 -15.23 -24.63
CA GLU A 60 -28.24 -14.57 -25.82
C GLU A 60 -27.12 -13.58 -25.41
N ALA A 61 -27.33 -12.80 -24.33
CA ALA A 61 -26.33 -11.88 -23.80
C ALA A 61 -25.06 -12.62 -23.33
N ILE A 62 -25.22 -13.68 -22.53
CA ILE A 62 -24.11 -14.52 -22.08
C ILE A 62 -23.33 -15.08 -23.28
N GLY A 63 -24.04 -15.62 -24.28
CA GLY A 63 -23.40 -16.16 -25.49
C GLY A 63 -22.51 -15.12 -26.20
N ARG A 64 -23.03 -13.92 -26.42
CA ARG A 64 -22.29 -12.81 -27.04
C ARG A 64 -21.09 -12.35 -26.23
N LEU A 65 -21.22 -12.24 -24.90
CA LEU A 65 -20.13 -11.81 -24.02
C LEU A 65 -19.02 -12.85 -23.92
N VAL A 66 -19.39 -14.14 -23.82
CA VAL A 66 -18.42 -15.25 -23.83
C VAL A 66 -17.68 -15.30 -25.16
N GLU A 67 -18.38 -15.16 -26.29
CA GLU A 67 -17.76 -15.11 -27.61
C GLU A 67 -16.76 -13.94 -27.72
N ALA A 68 -17.13 -12.76 -27.23
CA ALA A 68 -16.24 -11.59 -27.22
C ALA A 68 -14.96 -11.86 -26.42
N CYS A 69 -15.05 -12.52 -25.27
CA CYS A 69 -13.89 -12.85 -24.43
C CYS A 69 -13.05 -13.98 -25.05
N GLU A 70 -13.64 -15.16 -25.24
CA GLU A 70 -12.90 -16.40 -25.54
C GLU A 70 -12.43 -16.46 -26.99
N LYS A 71 -13.25 -16.00 -27.94
CA LYS A 71 -12.94 -16.10 -29.38
C LYS A 71 -12.28 -14.81 -29.91
N VAL A 72 -12.82 -13.62 -29.57
CA VAL A 72 -12.34 -12.36 -30.14
C VAL A 72 -11.14 -11.84 -29.35
N ALA A 73 -11.30 -11.62 -28.06
CA ALA A 73 -10.22 -11.11 -27.19
C ALA A 73 -9.16 -12.16 -26.87
N LYS A 74 -9.51 -13.44 -26.94
CA LYS A 74 -8.67 -14.57 -26.51
C LYS A 74 -8.20 -14.41 -25.07
N ILE A 75 -9.14 -14.07 -24.19
CA ILE A 75 -8.97 -13.96 -22.74
C ILE A 75 -10.01 -14.90 -22.11
N PRO A 76 -9.59 -15.88 -21.29
CA PRO A 76 -10.51 -16.71 -20.52
C PRO A 76 -11.52 -15.89 -19.73
N CYS A 77 -12.78 -16.31 -19.64
CA CYS A 77 -13.77 -15.58 -18.87
C CYS A 77 -14.44 -16.43 -17.78
N VAL A 78 -14.90 -15.73 -16.75
CA VAL A 78 -15.80 -16.26 -15.72
C VAL A 78 -17.18 -15.66 -15.95
N VAL A 79 -18.21 -16.49 -16.10
CA VAL A 79 -19.60 -16.02 -16.06
C VAL A 79 -20.08 -16.03 -14.61
N THR A 80 -20.41 -14.85 -14.10
CA THR A 80 -20.92 -14.64 -12.74
C THR A 80 -22.27 -13.95 -12.77
N PHE A 81 -23.29 -14.60 -12.25
CA PHE A 81 -24.63 -14.05 -12.09
C PHE A 81 -24.94 -13.99 -10.59
N ARG A 82 -24.45 -12.94 -9.90
CA ARG A 82 -24.46 -12.83 -8.44
C ARG A 82 -25.82 -12.38 -7.93
N PRO A 83 -26.44 -13.12 -6.98
CA PRO A 83 -27.70 -12.74 -6.34
C PRO A 83 -27.48 -11.64 -5.29
N THR A 84 -28.55 -10.92 -4.95
CA THR A 84 -28.51 -9.83 -3.94
C THR A 84 -28.10 -10.31 -2.56
N TRP A 85 -28.44 -11.53 -2.18
CA TRP A 85 -28.08 -12.10 -0.87
C TRP A 85 -26.58 -12.46 -0.74
N GLU A 86 -25.80 -12.40 -1.83
CA GLU A 86 -24.34 -12.42 -1.83
C GLU A 86 -23.73 -11.17 -2.50
N GLY A 87 -24.37 -10.02 -2.33
CA GLY A 87 -23.84 -8.71 -2.74
C GLY A 87 -23.87 -8.43 -4.24
N GLY A 88 -24.71 -9.15 -5.00
CA GLY A 88 -24.97 -8.88 -6.41
C GLY A 88 -26.13 -7.94 -6.65
N GLN A 89 -26.55 -7.85 -7.91
CA GLN A 89 -27.66 -7.00 -8.36
C GLN A 89 -28.91 -7.79 -8.77
N ASP A 90 -28.86 -9.13 -8.74
CA ASP A 90 -29.98 -9.96 -9.17
C ASP A 90 -30.92 -10.31 -8.00
N ASP A 91 -32.16 -9.87 -8.13
CA ASP A 91 -33.30 -10.13 -7.23
C ASP A 91 -34.37 -11.02 -7.88
N GLY A 92 -34.04 -11.67 -9.03
CA GLY A 92 -34.95 -12.47 -9.82
C GLY A 92 -35.16 -13.90 -9.32
N ASP A 93 -35.76 -14.73 -10.21
CA ASP A 93 -36.01 -16.14 -9.92
C ASP A 93 -34.69 -16.95 -9.90
N GLU A 94 -34.42 -17.57 -8.76
CA GLU A 94 -33.18 -18.30 -8.51
C GLU A 94 -32.97 -19.47 -9.49
N GLU A 95 -34.02 -20.21 -9.86
CA GLU A 95 -33.89 -21.32 -10.80
C GLU A 95 -33.52 -20.83 -12.21
N THR A 96 -34.14 -19.74 -12.64
CA THR A 96 -33.81 -19.08 -13.92
C THR A 96 -32.37 -18.59 -13.90
N ARG A 97 -31.91 -17.96 -12.81
CA ARG A 97 -30.52 -17.52 -12.63
C ARG A 97 -29.55 -18.70 -12.80
N LEU A 98 -29.80 -19.81 -12.12
CA LEU A 98 -28.94 -20.99 -12.17
C LEU A 98 -28.92 -21.66 -13.57
N ARG A 99 -30.07 -21.69 -14.27
CA ARG A 99 -30.09 -22.15 -15.68
C ARG A 99 -29.28 -21.21 -16.59
N CYS A 100 -29.29 -19.90 -16.34
CA CYS A 100 -28.48 -18.95 -17.08
C CYS A 100 -26.97 -19.15 -16.80
N LEU A 101 -26.56 -19.56 -15.60
CA LEU A 101 -25.15 -19.90 -15.33
C LEU A 101 -24.68 -21.13 -16.17
N TRP A 102 -25.53 -22.14 -16.37
CA TRP A 102 -25.23 -23.28 -17.26
C TRP A 102 -25.01 -22.84 -18.71
N GLU A 103 -25.69 -21.77 -19.15
CA GLU A 103 -25.45 -21.18 -20.48
C GLU A 103 -23.99 -20.70 -20.63
N GLY A 104 -23.34 -20.26 -19.55
CA GLY A 104 -21.92 -19.91 -19.56
C GLY A 104 -21.05 -21.06 -20.05
N PHE A 105 -21.24 -22.27 -19.54
CA PHE A 105 -20.54 -23.46 -20.01
C PHE A 105 -20.89 -23.80 -21.47
N ARG A 106 -22.17 -23.75 -21.81
CA ARG A 106 -22.63 -24.01 -23.18
C ARG A 106 -22.02 -23.06 -24.21
N ALA A 107 -21.92 -21.78 -23.85
CA ALA A 107 -21.30 -20.75 -24.69
C ALA A 107 -19.78 -20.89 -24.82
N GLY A 108 -19.15 -21.71 -24.00
CA GLY A 108 -17.71 -21.97 -24.03
C GLY A 108 -16.88 -21.18 -23.04
N ALA A 109 -17.47 -20.57 -21.99
CA ALA A 109 -16.72 -19.91 -20.94
C ALA A 109 -15.76 -20.87 -20.26
N THR A 110 -14.53 -20.42 -19.99
CA THR A 110 -13.54 -21.22 -19.26
C THR A 110 -13.98 -21.45 -17.81
N TYR A 111 -14.64 -20.47 -17.20
CA TYR A 111 -15.10 -20.56 -15.82
C TYR A 111 -16.57 -20.13 -15.68
N VAL A 112 -17.24 -20.73 -14.68
CA VAL A 112 -18.54 -20.27 -14.17
C VAL A 112 -18.40 -20.15 -12.66
N ASP A 113 -18.97 -19.08 -12.05
CA ASP A 113 -18.97 -18.84 -10.60
C ASP A 113 -20.38 -19.12 -10.05
N CYS A 114 -20.48 -20.04 -9.09
CA CYS A 114 -21.71 -20.34 -8.38
C CYS A 114 -21.46 -20.30 -6.86
N GLU A 115 -22.40 -19.74 -6.14
CA GLU A 115 -22.31 -19.61 -4.69
C GLU A 115 -22.43 -20.96 -3.99
N LEU A 116 -21.65 -21.15 -2.90
CA LEU A 116 -21.68 -22.37 -2.06
C LEU A 116 -23.11 -22.70 -1.59
N LEU A 117 -23.89 -21.70 -1.20
CA LEU A 117 -25.26 -21.88 -0.74
C LEU A 117 -26.25 -22.26 -1.86
N ALA A 118 -25.88 -22.05 -3.12
CA ALA A 118 -26.71 -22.37 -4.28
C ALA A 118 -26.25 -23.66 -5.01
N ILE A 119 -25.12 -24.24 -4.64
CA ILE A 119 -24.43 -25.29 -5.40
C ILE A 119 -25.29 -26.54 -5.63
N GLU A 120 -26.06 -26.99 -4.64
CA GLU A 120 -26.95 -28.14 -4.79
C GLU A 120 -28.11 -27.86 -5.76
N ARG A 121 -28.65 -26.63 -5.73
CA ARG A 121 -29.70 -26.19 -6.67
C ARG A 121 -29.13 -26.03 -8.07
N PHE A 122 -27.90 -25.50 -8.18
CA PHE A 122 -27.18 -25.42 -9.46
C PHE A 122 -27.01 -26.80 -10.11
N ALA A 123 -26.64 -27.79 -9.30
CA ALA A 123 -26.53 -29.18 -9.78
C ALA A 123 -27.86 -29.72 -10.31
N LYS A 124 -28.98 -29.42 -9.63
CA LYS A 124 -30.35 -29.84 -10.05
C LYS A 124 -30.84 -29.06 -11.28
N ALA A 125 -30.42 -27.81 -11.46
CA ALA A 125 -30.77 -26.97 -12.61
C ALA A 125 -29.98 -27.35 -13.87
N LYS A 126 -29.13 -28.40 -13.82
CA LYS A 126 -28.39 -28.90 -14.99
C LYS A 126 -29.38 -29.26 -16.11
N PRO A 127 -29.21 -28.73 -17.34
CA PRO A 127 -30.03 -29.09 -18.49
C PRO A 127 -29.93 -30.58 -18.80
N ASP A 128 -30.95 -31.13 -19.47
CA ASP A 128 -30.98 -32.52 -19.91
C ASP A 128 -29.76 -32.80 -20.81
N GLU A 129 -29.11 -33.96 -20.66
CA GLU A 129 -27.94 -34.35 -21.47
C GLU A 129 -28.24 -34.34 -22.99
N ARG A 130 -29.51 -34.48 -23.34
CA ARG A 130 -29.98 -34.36 -24.75
C ARG A 130 -29.84 -32.95 -25.30
N ASP A 131 -29.75 -31.92 -24.43
CA ASP A 131 -29.55 -30.52 -24.83
C ASP A 131 -28.07 -30.16 -25.03
N GLY A 132 -27.14 -31.12 -24.86
CA GLY A 132 -25.72 -30.94 -25.14
C GLY A 132 -24.93 -30.08 -24.15
N VAL A 133 -25.51 -29.73 -23.01
CA VAL A 133 -24.86 -28.85 -22.01
C VAL A 133 -24.16 -29.68 -20.94
N ILE A 134 -22.94 -30.06 -21.21
CA ILE A 134 -22.05 -30.66 -20.22
C ILE A 134 -20.85 -29.73 -20.08
N LYS A 135 -20.36 -29.55 -18.83
CA LYS A 135 -19.07 -28.92 -18.58
C LYS A 135 -18.00 -29.62 -19.41
N GLY A 136 -17.47 -28.93 -20.41
CA GLY A 136 -16.52 -29.48 -21.37
C GLY A 136 -15.10 -29.61 -20.78
N PRO A 137 -14.21 -30.31 -21.49
CA PRO A 137 -12.81 -30.40 -21.08
C PRO A 137 -12.16 -29.04 -20.93
N GLY A 138 -11.53 -28.78 -19.76
CA GLY A 138 -10.87 -27.52 -19.45
C GLY A 138 -11.79 -26.42 -18.90
N GLN A 139 -13.10 -26.62 -18.87
CA GLN A 139 -14.02 -25.71 -18.16
C GLN A 139 -14.05 -26.04 -16.67
N MET A 140 -14.12 -25.01 -15.84
CA MET A 140 -14.03 -25.13 -14.37
C MET A 140 -15.15 -24.37 -13.66
N LEU A 141 -15.69 -24.99 -12.59
CA LEU A 141 -16.65 -24.35 -11.70
C LEU A 141 -15.91 -23.74 -10.51
N ILE A 142 -16.02 -22.44 -10.36
CA ILE A 142 -15.62 -21.71 -9.16
C ILE A 142 -16.80 -21.77 -8.19
N CYS A 143 -16.59 -22.36 -7.02
CA CYS A 143 -17.56 -22.31 -5.94
C CYS A 143 -17.17 -21.22 -4.95
N SER A 144 -18.04 -20.20 -4.81
CA SER A 144 -17.72 -18.99 -4.08
C SER A 144 -18.53 -18.83 -2.79
N SER A 145 -17.96 -18.15 -1.80
CA SER A 145 -18.63 -17.70 -0.57
C SER A 145 -18.15 -16.30 -0.23
N HIS A 146 -19.09 -15.39 0.03
CA HIS A 146 -18.80 -14.00 0.38
C HIS A 146 -19.37 -13.67 1.77
N GLU A 147 -18.51 -13.09 2.62
CA GLU A 147 -18.86 -12.65 3.98
C GLU A 147 -18.67 -11.13 4.06
N TYR A 148 -19.79 -10.39 4.13
CA TYR A 148 -19.80 -8.93 4.04
C TYR A 148 -19.72 -8.21 5.39
N GLU A 149 -19.90 -8.91 6.50
CA GLU A 149 -19.89 -8.29 7.83
C GLU A 149 -18.50 -8.35 8.47
N LEU A 150 -17.88 -9.54 8.46
CA LEU A 150 -16.58 -9.79 9.10
C LEU A 150 -15.89 -11.01 8.48
N THR A 151 -14.62 -11.18 8.78
CA THR A 151 -13.89 -12.42 8.49
C THR A 151 -14.21 -13.44 9.59
N PRO A 152 -14.82 -14.59 9.27
CA PRO A 152 -15.13 -15.64 10.24
C PRO A 152 -13.89 -16.21 10.95
N SER A 153 -14.11 -16.97 12.02
CA SER A 153 -13.04 -17.72 12.65
C SER A 153 -12.39 -18.71 11.69
N LEU A 154 -11.12 -19.07 11.93
CA LEU A 154 -10.40 -20.01 11.07
C LEU A 154 -11.13 -21.36 10.96
N ASP A 155 -11.74 -21.82 12.04
CA ASP A 155 -12.51 -23.07 12.07
C ASP A 155 -13.70 -23.02 11.10
N VAL A 156 -14.45 -21.91 11.08
CA VAL A 156 -15.58 -21.69 10.16
C VAL A 156 -15.09 -21.62 8.73
N LEU A 157 -14.02 -20.86 8.48
CA LEU A 157 -13.42 -20.73 7.14
C LEU A 157 -12.98 -22.10 6.58
N LEU A 158 -12.37 -22.93 7.41
CA LEU A 158 -11.91 -24.25 7.01
C LEU A 158 -13.06 -25.24 6.85
N LYS A 159 -13.87 -25.45 7.92
CA LYS A 159 -14.88 -26.51 7.96
C LYS A 159 -16.15 -26.17 7.18
N GLU A 160 -16.66 -24.92 7.36
CA GLU A 160 -17.96 -24.56 6.81
C GLU A 160 -17.87 -23.96 5.39
N LYS A 161 -16.68 -23.53 4.97
CA LYS A 161 -16.47 -22.97 3.62
C LYS A 161 -15.57 -23.88 2.80
N TYR A 162 -14.27 -23.90 3.07
CA TYR A 162 -13.29 -24.56 2.22
C TYR A 162 -13.54 -26.08 2.09
N GLU A 163 -13.72 -26.81 3.19
CA GLU A 163 -13.92 -28.27 3.16
C GLU A 163 -15.26 -28.65 2.50
N LYS A 164 -16.33 -27.87 2.71
CA LYS A 164 -17.60 -28.09 2.01
C LYS A 164 -17.47 -27.87 0.51
N ILE A 165 -16.75 -26.84 0.06
CA ILE A 165 -16.48 -26.62 -1.35
C ILE A 165 -15.68 -27.80 -1.93
N ARG A 166 -14.58 -28.14 -1.28
CA ARG A 166 -13.68 -29.20 -1.72
C ARG A 166 -14.33 -30.59 -1.80
N ALA A 167 -15.26 -30.87 -0.89
CA ALA A 167 -15.97 -32.14 -0.84
C ALA A 167 -17.02 -32.30 -1.93
N ASN A 168 -17.33 -31.24 -2.67
CA ASN A 168 -18.32 -31.29 -3.78
C ASN A 168 -17.60 -31.54 -5.10
N ASP A 169 -17.83 -32.70 -5.71
CA ASP A 169 -17.17 -33.13 -6.95
C ASP A 169 -17.41 -32.23 -8.18
N MET A 170 -18.42 -31.36 -8.13
CA MET A 170 -18.65 -30.38 -9.18
C MET A 170 -17.70 -29.20 -9.13
N CYS A 171 -17.19 -28.88 -7.94
CA CYS A 171 -16.37 -27.70 -7.69
C CYS A 171 -14.91 -27.97 -8.03
N ASP A 172 -14.31 -27.10 -8.85
CA ASP A 172 -12.90 -27.21 -9.23
C ASP A 172 -12.02 -26.21 -8.48
N ILE A 173 -12.58 -25.07 -8.08
CA ILE A 173 -11.86 -23.96 -7.44
C ILE A 173 -12.69 -23.43 -6.28
N ALA A 174 -12.08 -23.31 -5.11
CA ALA A 174 -12.70 -22.61 -3.98
C ALA A 174 -12.40 -21.10 -4.07
N LYS A 175 -13.42 -20.24 -3.85
CA LYS A 175 -13.26 -18.80 -3.77
C LYS A 175 -13.93 -18.28 -2.50
N ILE A 176 -13.16 -17.67 -1.61
CA ILE A 176 -13.64 -17.15 -0.33
C ILE A 176 -13.27 -15.67 -0.23
N ALA A 177 -14.27 -14.80 -0.11
CA ALA A 177 -14.11 -13.36 0.03
C ALA A 177 -14.73 -12.89 1.35
N CYS A 178 -13.97 -12.19 2.19
CA CYS A 178 -14.43 -11.73 3.50
C CYS A 178 -14.07 -10.27 3.73
N VAL A 179 -14.94 -9.51 4.39
CA VAL A 179 -14.59 -8.18 4.90
C VAL A 179 -13.62 -8.34 6.05
N CYS A 180 -12.44 -7.75 5.91
CA CYS A 180 -11.45 -7.67 6.98
C CYS A 180 -11.73 -6.41 7.82
N GLN A 181 -11.92 -6.58 9.10
CA GLN A 181 -12.07 -5.48 10.06
C GLN A 181 -10.74 -5.09 10.70
N ASP A 182 -9.76 -5.99 10.60
CA ASP A 182 -8.38 -5.79 11.02
C ASP A 182 -7.41 -6.48 10.06
N ILE A 183 -6.17 -6.01 9.98
CA ILE A 183 -5.15 -6.61 9.11
C ILE A 183 -4.85 -8.07 9.50
N ASN A 184 -5.00 -8.42 10.77
CA ASN A 184 -4.80 -9.76 11.29
C ASN A 184 -5.78 -10.79 10.70
N ASP A 185 -6.92 -10.33 10.17
CA ASP A 185 -7.90 -11.17 9.46
C ASP A 185 -7.29 -11.84 8.23
N VAL A 186 -6.35 -11.15 7.56
CA VAL A 186 -5.63 -11.71 6.41
C VAL A 186 -4.82 -12.94 6.81
N GLY A 187 -4.34 -13.01 8.05
CA GLY A 187 -3.66 -14.20 8.57
C GLY A 187 -4.56 -15.44 8.55
N ARG A 188 -5.85 -15.30 8.92
CA ARG A 188 -6.82 -16.41 8.85
C ARG A 188 -7.06 -16.86 7.40
N LEU A 189 -7.19 -15.89 6.47
CA LEU A 189 -7.35 -16.18 5.04
C LEU A 189 -6.11 -16.88 4.47
N ALA A 190 -4.90 -16.46 4.86
CA ALA A 190 -3.66 -17.11 4.46
C ALA A 190 -3.58 -18.58 4.93
N LYS A 191 -4.10 -18.89 6.14
CA LYS A 191 -4.18 -20.28 6.64
C LYS A 191 -5.09 -21.16 5.79
N VAL A 192 -6.17 -20.61 5.23
CA VAL A 192 -7.02 -21.33 4.26
C VAL A 192 -6.22 -21.68 2.99
N LEU A 193 -5.44 -20.74 2.46
CA LEU A 193 -4.57 -21.01 1.31
C LEU A 193 -3.46 -22.03 1.62
N GLU A 194 -2.89 -22.00 2.83
CA GLU A 194 -1.91 -23.00 3.27
C GLU A 194 -2.53 -24.41 3.28
N LYS A 195 -3.75 -24.53 3.81
CA LYS A 195 -4.50 -25.80 3.82
C LYS A 195 -4.82 -26.27 2.41
N ALA A 196 -5.38 -25.40 1.56
CA ALA A 196 -5.74 -25.71 0.18
C ALA A 196 -4.52 -26.19 -0.65
N ARG A 197 -3.37 -25.53 -0.44
CA ARG A 197 -2.11 -25.97 -1.06
C ARG A 197 -1.67 -27.36 -0.56
N GLY A 198 -1.79 -27.62 0.74
CA GLY A 198 -1.50 -28.94 1.29
C GLY A 198 -2.34 -30.04 0.66
N ASP A 199 -3.58 -29.72 0.34
CA ASP A 199 -4.53 -30.62 -0.34
C ASP A 199 -4.34 -30.68 -1.87
N GLY A 200 -3.50 -29.82 -2.46
CA GLY A 200 -3.34 -29.69 -3.90
C GLY A 200 -4.56 -29.14 -4.63
N TYR A 201 -5.44 -28.41 -3.93
CA TYR A 201 -6.71 -27.90 -4.43
C TYR A 201 -6.64 -26.40 -4.74
N PRO A 202 -7.05 -25.94 -5.93
CA PRO A 202 -7.04 -24.53 -6.29
C PRO A 202 -7.97 -23.71 -5.38
N CYS A 203 -7.42 -22.66 -4.77
CA CYS A 203 -8.18 -21.79 -3.88
C CYS A 203 -7.81 -20.33 -4.10
N ALA A 204 -8.79 -19.45 -4.06
CA ALA A 204 -8.63 -18.01 -4.06
C ALA A 204 -9.23 -17.42 -2.78
N VAL A 205 -8.47 -16.58 -2.09
CA VAL A 205 -9.00 -15.80 -0.96
C VAL A 205 -8.85 -14.31 -1.22
N LEU A 206 -9.84 -13.54 -0.80
CA LEU A 206 -9.91 -12.11 -1.03
C LEU A 206 -10.35 -11.40 0.25
N GLY A 207 -9.42 -10.68 0.88
CA GLY A 207 -9.77 -9.73 1.91
C GLY A 207 -10.38 -8.48 1.27
N MET A 208 -11.60 -8.14 1.68
CA MET A 208 -12.26 -6.90 1.31
C MET A 208 -11.94 -5.81 2.33
N SER A 209 -12.18 -4.56 2.01
CA SER A 209 -11.76 -3.36 2.73
C SER A 209 -10.26 -3.07 2.66
N GLU A 210 -9.87 -1.92 3.21
CA GLU A 210 -8.47 -1.48 3.28
C GLU A 210 -7.60 -2.43 4.14
N HIS A 211 -8.17 -3.02 5.20
CA HIS A 211 -7.48 -3.99 6.04
C HIS A 211 -7.14 -5.29 5.30
N GLY A 212 -7.98 -5.69 4.32
CA GLY A 212 -7.79 -6.88 3.53
C GLY A 212 -6.87 -6.72 2.31
N LEU A 213 -6.46 -5.49 1.99
CA LEU A 213 -5.74 -5.14 0.76
C LEU A 213 -4.52 -6.02 0.49
N ILE A 214 -3.73 -6.34 1.50
CA ILE A 214 -2.50 -7.13 1.33
C ILE A 214 -2.77 -8.56 0.81
N SER A 215 -3.96 -9.13 1.03
CA SER A 215 -4.33 -10.43 0.46
C SER A 215 -4.34 -10.40 -1.07
N ARG A 216 -4.63 -9.24 -1.67
CA ARG A 216 -4.64 -9.02 -3.12
C ARG A 216 -3.24 -8.68 -3.64
N LEU A 217 -2.51 -7.82 -2.92
CA LEU A 217 -1.16 -7.39 -3.30
C LEU A 217 -0.11 -8.49 -3.18
N LEU A 218 -0.33 -9.44 -2.28
CA LEU A 218 0.54 -10.59 -2.04
C LEU A 218 -0.10 -11.92 -2.51
N ALA A 219 -1.05 -11.87 -3.43
CA ALA A 219 -1.83 -13.03 -3.82
C ALA A 219 -0.97 -14.21 -4.30
N THR A 220 0.06 -13.97 -5.12
CA THR A 220 1.01 -15.01 -5.54
C THR A 220 1.85 -15.52 -4.37
N LYS A 221 2.36 -14.62 -3.53
CA LYS A 221 3.12 -14.97 -2.32
C LYS A 221 2.30 -15.87 -1.39
N LEU A 222 1.03 -15.54 -1.18
CA LEU A 222 0.12 -16.32 -0.34
C LEU A 222 -0.34 -17.62 -1.01
N GLY A 223 -0.22 -17.74 -2.34
CA GLY A 223 -0.62 -18.91 -3.13
C GLY A 223 -2.08 -18.91 -3.54
N SER A 224 -2.68 -17.75 -3.70
CA SER A 224 -4.02 -17.60 -4.24
C SER A 224 -4.06 -17.93 -5.73
N TYR A 225 -5.09 -18.66 -6.17
CA TYR A 225 -5.28 -19.03 -7.58
C TYR A 225 -5.53 -17.81 -8.47
N LEU A 226 -6.29 -16.83 -7.96
CA LEU A 226 -6.57 -15.57 -8.65
C LEU A 226 -6.69 -14.41 -7.66
N THR A 227 -6.55 -13.20 -8.19
CA THR A 227 -6.88 -11.95 -7.48
C THR A 227 -7.55 -10.97 -8.43
N PHE A 228 -8.29 -10.01 -7.88
CA PHE A 228 -9.06 -9.04 -8.65
C PHE A 228 -8.43 -7.66 -8.64
N GLY A 229 -8.39 -7.04 -9.81
CA GLY A 229 -8.04 -5.65 -9.99
C GLY A 229 -9.03 -4.91 -10.87
N SER A 230 -9.27 -3.61 -10.60
CA SER A 230 -10.12 -2.77 -11.45
C SER A 230 -9.40 -2.38 -12.74
N ILE A 231 -10.17 -2.13 -13.80
CA ILE A 231 -9.62 -1.64 -15.09
C ILE A 231 -8.97 -0.27 -14.92
N ARG A 232 -9.54 0.57 -14.08
CA ARG A 232 -9.08 1.92 -13.72
C ARG A 232 -9.70 2.33 -12.37
N ALA A 233 -9.11 3.33 -11.73
CA ALA A 233 -9.67 3.90 -10.50
C ALA A 233 -11.11 4.42 -10.73
N GLY A 234 -11.98 4.19 -9.76
CA GLY A 234 -13.42 4.51 -9.83
C GLY A 234 -14.28 3.44 -10.52
N PHE A 235 -13.70 2.32 -10.95
CA PHE A 235 -14.39 1.18 -11.55
C PHE A 235 -14.16 -0.12 -10.77
N GLU A 236 -14.05 0.03 -9.44
CA GLU A 236 -13.89 -1.09 -8.54
C GLU A 236 -15.20 -1.87 -8.39
N SER A 237 -15.14 -3.19 -8.56
CA SER A 237 -16.28 -4.08 -8.29
C SER A 237 -16.44 -4.43 -6.80
N ALA A 238 -15.46 -4.04 -5.98
CA ALA A 238 -15.47 -4.19 -4.53
C ALA A 238 -14.58 -3.11 -3.86
N PRO A 239 -14.93 -2.62 -2.65
CA PRO A 239 -14.15 -1.60 -1.94
C PRO A 239 -12.69 -2.01 -1.72
N GLY A 240 -11.76 -1.06 -1.91
CA GLY A 240 -10.33 -1.27 -1.71
C GLY A 240 -9.63 -2.11 -2.78
N GLN A 241 -10.25 -2.30 -3.93
CA GLN A 241 -9.68 -3.05 -5.04
C GLN A 241 -8.59 -2.21 -5.75
N PRO A 242 -7.33 -2.71 -5.85
CA PRO A 242 -6.27 -2.03 -6.61
C PRO A 242 -6.54 -2.10 -8.11
N THR A 243 -5.87 -1.25 -8.89
CA THR A 243 -5.95 -1.36 -10.34
C THR A 243 -5.15 -2.57 -10.87
N LEU A 244 -5.54 -3.10 -12.03
CA LEU A 244 -4.74 -4.14 -12.72
C LEU A 244 -3.30 -3.67 -12.95
N ARG A 245 -3.14 -2.39 -13.26
CA ARG A 245 -1.83 -1.79 -13.48
C ARG A 245 -0.97 -1.84 -12.23
N ASP A 246 -1.54 -1.47 -11.07
CA ASP A 246 -0.81 -1.52 -9.80
C ASP A 246 -0.43 -2.97 -9.45
N LEU A 247 -1.35 -3.91 -9.61
CA LEU A 247 -1.07 -5.33 -9.34
C LEU A 247 0.05 -5.88 -10.22
N SER A 248 0.04 -5.55 -11.52
CA SER A 248 1.01 -6.08 -12.49
C SER A 248 2.35 -5.34 -12.48
N GLU A 249 2.32 -4.01 -12.56
CA GLU A 249 3.53 -3.20 -12.77
C GLU A 249 4.22 -2.82 -11.45
N LEU A 250 3.43 -2.44 -10.42
CA LEU A 250 3.97 -1.96 -9.16
C LEU A 250 4.26 -3.10 -8.18
N TYR A 251 3.23 -3.93 -7.90
CA TYR A 251 3.34 -5.04 -6.96
C TYR A 251 3.81 -6.34 -7.62
N ARG A 252 3.81 -6.41 -8.94
CA ARG A 252 4.36 -7.51 -9.77
C ARG A 252 3.74 -8.87 -9.45
N VAL A 253 2.45 -8.90 -9.09
CA VAL A 253 1.73 -10.08 -8.60
C VAL A 253 1.81 -11.25 -9.57
N ASN A 254 1.62 -11.01 -10.87
CA ASN A 254 1.63 -12.05 -11.91
C ASN A 254 2.92 -12.06 -12.75
N THR A 255 3.94 -11.26 -12.39
CA THR A 255 5.21 -11.18 -13.15
C THR A 255 6.37 -11.80 -12.39
N SER A 256 6.92 -11.12 -11.38
CA SER A 256 8.11 -11.59 -10.64
C SER A 256 7.82 -12.05 -9.21
N GLN A 257 6.62 -11.79 -8.67
CA GLN A 257 6.28 -12.28 -7.35
C GLN A 257 6.20 -13.81 -7.33
N THR A 258 6.77 -14.41 -6.30
CA THR A 258 6.75 -15.85 -6.03
C THR A 258 6.44 -16.12 -4.57
N ARG A 259 6.37 -17.38 -4.19
CA ARG A 259 6.19 -17.77 -2.77
C ARG A 259 7.37 -17.37 -1.88
N GLU A 260 8.56 -17.31 -2.45
CA GLU A 260 9.81 -16.92 -1.79
C GLU A 260 10.01 -15.39 -1.76
N THR A 261 9.10 -14.63 -2.35
CA THR A 261 9.17 -13.17 -2.31
C THR A 261 9.22 -12.68 -0.88
N LYS A 262 10.26 -11.93 -0.55
CA LYS A 262 10.44 -11.27 0.74
C LYS A 262 9.57 -10.02 0.82
N VAL A 263 8.95 -9.78 1.98
CA VAL A 263 7.98 -8.72 2.13
C VAL A 263 8.54 -7.57 2.97
N LEU A 264 8.36 -6.38 2.44
CA LEU A 264 8.60 -5.10 3.11
C LEU A 264 7.24 -4.39 3.26
N GLY A 265 7.13 -3.48 4.21
CA GLY A 265 5.89 -2.75 4.35
C GLY A 265 6.01 -1.39 5.03
N VAL A 266 4.98 -0.58 4.89
CA VAL A 266 4.77 0.59 5.74
C VAL A 266 3.55 0.34 6.63
N MET A 267 3.74 0.43 7.95
CA MET A 267 2.67 0.28 8.93
C MET A 267 2.29 1.61 9.57
N GLY A 268 1.00 1.83 9.69
CA GLY A 268 0.44 3.04 10.28
C GLY A 268 -1.08 3.05 10.28
N ASN A 269 -1.66 4.10 10.85
CA ASN A 269 -3.11 4.34 10.85
C ASN A 269 -3.37 5.87 10.95
N PRO A 270 -3.91 6.49 9.88
CA PRO A 270 -4.25 5.95 8.55
C PRO A 270 -3.02 5.68 7.67
N ILE A 271 -3.18 4.88 6.60
CA ILE A 271 -2.08 4.50 5.70
C ILE A 271 -2.40 4.69 4.20
N ALA A 272 -3.66 4.83 3.82
CA ALA A 272 -4.13 4.90 2.43
C ALA A 272 -3.40 5.96 1.58
N GLN A 273 -3.03 7.09 2.18
CA GLN A 273 -2.39 8.21 1.49
C GLN A 273 -0.86 8.06 1.37
N SER A 274 -0.28 7.02 1.95
CA SER A 274 1.17 6.82 1.94
C SER A 274 1.70 6.60 0.51
N LYS A 275 2.68 7.41 0.12
CA LYS A 275 3.40 7.25 -1.15
C LYS A 275 4.57 6.25 -1.07
N SER A 276 4.87 5.72 0.13
CA SER A 276 5.97 4.78 0.35
C SER A 276 5.88 3.51 -0.50
N PRO A 277 4.71 2.85 -0.70
CA PRO A 277 4.62 1.68 -1.57
C PRO A 277 5.04 1.96 -3.01
N GLN A 278 4.61 3.10 -3.58
CA GLN A 278 5.01 3.50 -4.93
C GLN A 278 6.51 3.78 -5.01
N LEU A 279 7.03 4.48 -4.01
CA LEU A 279 8.43 4.89 -3.94
C LEU A 279 9.36 3.67 -3.86
N HIS A 280 9.11 2.78 -2.89
CA HIS A 280 9.95 1.63 -2.66
C HIS A 280 9.84 0.57 -3.76
N ASN A 281 8.64 0.24 -4.26
CA ASN A 281 8.51 -0.73 -5.34
C ASN A 281 9.17 -0.24 -6.63
N LYS A 282 9.03 1.03 -7.00
CA LYS A 282 9.77 1.59 -8.15
C LYS A 282 11.28 1.54 -7.95
N ALA A 283 11.77 1.84 -6.74
CA ALA A 283 13.18 1.72 -6.43
C ALA A 283 13.67 0.26 -6.50
N LEU A 284 12.89 -0.72 -6.02
CA LEU A 284 13.19 -2.15 -6.17
C LEU A 284 13.28 -2.56 -7.65
N ILE A 285 12.35 -2.07 -8.48
CA ILE A 285 12.34 -2.33 -9.93
C ILE A 285 13.59 -1.72 -10.59
N SER A 286 13.89 -0.44 -10.31
CA SER A 286 15.07 0.26 -10.84
C SER A 286 16.38 -0.45 -10.45
N ALA A 287 16.46 -0.92 -9.21
CA ALA A 287 17.60 -1.65 -8.67
C ALA A 287 17.64 -3.14 -9.09
N LYS A 288 16.67 -3.63 -9.89
CA LYS A 288 16.52 -5.03 -10.31
C LYS A 288 16.44 -6.02 -9.14
N VAL A 289 15.77 -5.59 -8.05
CA VAL A 289 15.49 -6.44 -6.89
C VAL A 289 14.11 -7.09 -7.09
N ASP A 290 14.11 -8.27 -7.72
CA ASP A 290 12.87 -8.93 -8.15
C ASP A 290 12.22 -9.80 -7.06
N ASN A 291 12.99 -10.16 -6.03
CA ASN A 291 12.55 -11.06 -4.97
C ASN A 291 11.97 -10.33 -3.74
N LYS A 292 11.66 -9.04 -3.84
CA LYS A 292 11.06 -8.24 -2.74
C LYS A 292 9.83 -7.48 -3.23
N CYS A 293 8.85 -7.31 -2.33
CA CYS A 293 7.66 -6.50 -2.57
C CYS A 293 7.36 -5.64 -1.34
N TYR A 294 7.00 -4.38 -1.56
CA TYR A 294 6.70 -3.42 -0.49
C TYR A 294 5.20 -3.10 -0.48
N VAL A 295 4.52 -3.32 0.66
CA VAL A 295 3.07 -3.21 0.78
C VAL A 295 2.64 -2.22 1.87
N PRO A 296 1.44 -1.58 1.76
CA PRO A 296 0.85 -0.82 2.84
C PRO A 296 0.18 -1.76 3.85
N LEU A 297 0.29 -1.43 5.14
CA LEU A 297 -0.26 -2.20 6.26
C LEU A 297 -1.07 -1.26 7.17
N LEU A 298 -2.39 -1.35 7.09
CA LEU A 298 -3.28 -0.62 8.01
C LEU A 298 -3.33 -1.33 9.35
N VAL A 299 -2.44 -0.95 10.24
CA VAL A 299 -2.30 -1.53 11.58
C VAL A 299 -3.02 -0.66 12.59
N LYS A 300 -4.07 -1.17 13.24
CA LYS A 300 -4.80 -0.48 14.32
C LYS A 300 -4.03 -0.52 15.63
N ASP A 301 -3.61 -1.70 16.02
CA ASP A 301 -2.81 -1.93 17.22
C ASP A 301 -1.50 -2.62 16.86
N PHE A 302 -0.39 -2.01 17.27
CA PHE A 302 0.95 -2.50 16.96
C PHE A 302 1.27 -3.79 17.72
N ALA A 303 0.87 -3.90 18.99
CA ALA A 303 1.17 -5.07 19.82
C ALA A 303 0.40 -6.30 19.31
N GLU A 304 -0.91 -6.15 19.04
CA GLU A 304 -1.71 -7.22 18.46
C GLU A 304 -1.16 -7.69 17.11
N PHE A 305 -0.67 -6.76 16.28
CA PHE A 305 -0.10 -7.11 14.98
C PHE A 305 1.19 -7.94 15.12
N VAL A 306 2.14 -7.51 15.97
CA VAL A 306 3.44 -8.20 16.10
C VAL A 306 3.34 -9.51 16.88
N GLU A 307 2.28 -9.72 17.68
CA GLU A 307 1.99 -10.97 18.38
C GLU A 307 1.22 -11.97 17.51
N ASN A 308 0.68 -11.56 16.36
CA ASN A 308 -0.15 -12.42 15.51
C ASN A 308 0.65 -13.55 14.86
N GLU A 309 0.40 -14.79 15.25
CA GLU A 309 1.08 -15.98 14.73
C GLU A 309 0.66 -16.35 13.29
N SER A 310 -0.52 -15.93 12.88
CA SER A 310 -1.02 -16.25 11.52
C SER A 310 -0.50 -15.30 10.46
N LEU A 311 -0.13 -14.07 10.83
CA LEU A 311 0.34 -13.04 9.90
C LEU A 311 1.78 -12.62 10.17
N PHE A 312 2.05 -11.88 11.28
CA PHE A 312 3.38 -11.34 11.53
C PHE A 312 4.41 -12.44 11.84
N ASN A 313 4.10 -13.34 12.75
CA ASN A 313 4.99 -14.43 13.17
C ASN A 313 4.93 -15.66 12.27
N ASN A 314 4.14 -15.63 11.20
CA ASN A 314 4.11 -16.71 10.23
C ASN A 314 5.39 -16.72 9.38
N LYS A 315 6.19 -17.77 9.53
CA LYS A 315 7.48 -17.91 8.82
C LYS A 315 7.36 -17.85 7.28
N ASN A 316 6.20 -18.22 6.74
CA ASN A 316 5.96 -18.19 5.29
C ASN A 316 5.79 -16.75 4.75
N ASN A 317 5.57 -15.75 5.60
CA ASN A 317 5.37 -14.38 5.15
C ASN A 317 6.67 -13.63 4.85
N ASP A 318 7.83 -14.12 5.34
CA ASP A 318 9.17 -13.59 5.03
C ASP A 318 9.28 -12.05 5.15
N TRP A 319 8.76 -11.51 6.27
CA TRP A 319 8.92 -10.09 6.58
C TRP A 319 10.40 -9.76 6.80
N VAL A 320 10.94 -8.81 6.05
CA VAL A 320 12.35 -8.41 6.16
C VAL A 320 12.56 -6.98 6.64
N GLY A 321 11.50 -6.17 6.65
CA GLY A 321 11.58 -4.83 7.22
C GLY A 321 10.29 -4.03 7.09
N PHE A 322 10.19 -3.00 7.91
CA PHE A 322 9.02 -2.11 7.93
C PHE A 322 9.42 -0.66 8.09
N SER A 323 8.80 0.21 7.31
CA SER A 323 8.67 1.61 7.66
C SER A 323 7.53 1.76 8.66
N VAL A 324 7.72 2.56 9.69
CA VAL A 324 6.74 2.79 10.74
C VAL A 324 6.35 4.26 10.78
N THR A 325 5.05 4.53 10.65
CA THR A 325 4.52 5.89 10.76
C THR A 325 3.53 6.02 11.92
N ILE A 326 2.83 7.14 12.00
CA ILE A 326 1.85 7.43 13.05
C ILE A 326 0.81 6.31 13.14
N PRO A 327 0.43 5.87 14.35
CA PRO A 327 0.88 6.32 15.67
C PRO A 327 1.99 5.44 16.28
N HIS A 328 2.61 4.55 15.54
CA HIS A 328 3.32 3.36 16.04
C HIS A 328 4.82 3.53 16.31
N LYS A 329 5.42 4.72 16.09
CA LYS A 329 6.88 4.92 16.20
C LYS A 329 7.44 4.66 17.61
N GLU A 330 6.68 4.99 18.66
CA GLU A 330 7.07 4.72 20.06
C GLU A 330 6.89 3.23 20.41
N SER A 331 5.81 2.60 19.91
CA SER A 331 5.58 1.16 20.09
C SER A 331 6.67 0.33 19.40
N ALA A 332 7.12 0.74 18.20
CA ALA A 332 8.23 0.13 17.51
C ALA A 332 9.56 0.25 18.26
N LEU A 333 9.79 1.39 18.93
CA LEU A 333 10.96 1.55 19.82
C LEU A 333 10.92 0.54 20.96
N LYS A 334 9.77 0.44 21.65
CA LYS A 334 9.58 -0.54 22.75
C LYS A 334 9.77 -1.97 22.27
N PHE A 335 9.24 -2.31 21.11
CA PHE A 335 9.37 -3.64 20.49
C PHE A 335 10.82 -4.04 20.24
N CYS A 336 11.68 -3.11 19.83
CA CYS A 336 13.10 -3.38 19.59
C CYS A 336 13.93 -3.53 20.88
N GLY A 337 13.46 -3.05 22.02
CA GLY A 337 14.20 -3.08 23.28
C GLY A 337 15.56 -2.38 23.17
N GLU A 338 16.64 -3.12 23.40
CA GLU A 338 18.01 -2.60 23.30
C GLU A 338 18.56 -2.62 21.85
N ASN A 339 17.90 -3.32 20.93
CA ASN A 339 18.37 -3.44 19.55
C ASN A 339 17.94 -2.23 18.69
N VAL A 340 18.38 -1.04 19.10
CA VAL A 340 18.02 0.25 18.48
C VAL A 340 19.26 1.06 18.19
N ASP A 341 19.23 1.81 17.10
CA ASP A 341 20.22 2.84 16.81
C ASP A 341 20.32 3.84 17.99
N PRO A 342 21.53 4.21 18.45
CA PRO A 342 21.69 5.08 19.63
C PRO A 342 20.96 6.41 19.54
N VAL A 343 20.95 7.06 18.36
CA VAL A 343 20.26 8.34 18.17
C VAL A 343 18.75 8.13 18.13
N ALA A 344 18.26 7.07 17.49
CA ALA A 344 16.84 6.70 17.51
C ALA A 344 16.34 6.44 18.95
N LYS A 345 17.17 5.85 19.81
CA LYS A 345 16.88 5.64 21.24
C LYS A 345 16.73 6.96 21.98
N GLN A 346 17.63 7.92 21.75
CA GLN A 346 17.55 9.27 22.35
C GLN A 346 16.34 10.08 21.83
N ILE A 347 16.04 9.97 20.53
CA ILE A 347 14.84 10.56 19.94
C ILE A 347 13.58 10.01 20.59
N GLY A 348 13.57 8.76 21.02
CA GLY A 348 12.41 8.09 21.59
C GLY A 348 11.43 7.58 20.53
N ALA A 349 11.88 7.36 19.28
CA ALA A 349 11.01 6.94 18.19
C ALA A 349 11.79 6.14 17.13
N VAL A 350 11.20 5.05 16.66
CA VAL A 350 11.69 4.22 15.55
C VAL A 350 10.72 4.35 14.37
N ASN A 351 11.22 4.74 13.20
CA ASN A 351 10.45 4.77 11.96
C ASN A 351 10.80 3.66 10.99
N THR A 352 11.79 2.82 11.33
CA THR A 352 12.28 1.76 10.44
C THR A 352 12.67 0.54 11.27
N LEU A 353 12.11 -0.61 10.94
CA LEU A 353 12.43 -1.91 11.52
C LEU A 353 13.11 -2.77 10.46
N VAL A 354 14.27 -3.33 10.76
CA VAL A 354 15.05 -4.20 9.85
C VAL A 354 15.27 -5.54 10.51
N ARG A 355 14.81 -6.63 9.85
CA ARG A 355 14.99 -7.98 10.37
C ARG A 355 16.46 -8.38 10.33
N GLN A 356 16.95 -8.90 11.43
CA GLN A 356 18.32 -9.38 11.58
C GLN A 356 18.40 -10.88 11.23
N LYS A 357 19.64 -11.38 11.07
CA LYS A 357 19.88 -12.79 10.74
C LYS A 357 19.39 -13.77 11.81
N ASP A 358 19.32 -13.34 13.07
CA ASP A 358 18.78 -14.11 14.20
C ASP A 358 17.25 -14.09 14.28
N GLY A 359 16.60 -13.35 13.38
CA GLY A 359 15.15 -13.19 13.35
C GLY A 359 14.61 -12.02 14.17
N SER A 360 15.43 -11.35 15.00
CA SER A 360 15.05 -10.13 15.72
C SER A 360 14.90 -8.95 14.77
N PHE A 361 14.34 -7.85 15.26
CA PHE A 361 14.29 -6.58 14.52
C PHE A 361 15.19 -5.54 15.17
N ARG A 362 15.94 -4.82 14.35
CA ARG A 362 16.69 -3.63 14.77
C ARG A 362 15.95 -2.38 14.34
N GLY A 363 15.84 -1.44 15.29
CA GLY A 363 15.15 -0.17 15.10
C GLY A 363 16.08 0.97 14.68
N TYR A 364 15.61 1.77 13.71
CA TYR A 364 16.31 2.98 13.24
C TYR A 364 15.31 4.13 13.14
N ASN A 365 15.85 5.36 13.08
CA ASN A 365 15.07 6.54 12.74
C ASN A 365 15.71 7.22 11.52
N THR A 366 15.16 6.99 10.34
CA THR A 366 15.67 7.58 9.10
C THR A 366 15.17 9.01 8.85
N ASP A 367 14.18 9.49 9.63
CA ASP A 367 13.68 10.85 9.50
C ASP A 367 14.75 11.87 9.88
N TYR A 368 15.46 11.66 11.01
CA TYR A 368 16.52 12.57 11.42
C TYR A 368 17.71 12.53 10.46
N VAL A 369 18.08 11.35 9.99
CA VAL A 369 19.18 11.20 9.03
C VAL A 369 18.90 12.02 7.76
N ALA A 370 17.67 11.95 7.26
CA ALA A 370 17.27 12.66 6.07
C ALA A 370 17.19 14.19 6.28
N ALA A 371 16.64 14.63 7.41
CA ALA A 371 16.56 16.06 7.74
C ALA A 371 17.96 16.68 7.89
N ILE A 372 18.83 16.03 8.65
CA ILE A 372 20.23 16.46 8.81
C ILE A 372 20.96 16.43 7.47
N GLY A 373 20.84 15.34 6.69
CA GLY A 373 21.45 15.24 5.38
C GLY A 373 21.00 16.31 4.39
N ALA A 374 19.70 16.69 4.40
CA ALA A 374 19.20 17.78 3.59
C ALA A 374 19.83 19.13 3.98
N ILE A 375 19.97 19.40 5.27
CA ILE A 375 20.62 20.63 5.78
C ILE A 375 22.12 20.63 5.46
N GLU A 376 22.83 19.53 5.69
CA GLU A 376 24.27 19.45 5.41
C GLU A 376 24.59 19.64 3.93
N LYS A 377 23.77 19.06 3.02
CA LYS A 377 23.88 19.28 1.57
C LYS A 377 23.62 20.72 1.16
N ALA A 378 22.78 21.44 1.90
CA ALA A 378 22.53 22.86 1.66
C ALA A 378 23.65 23.75 2.20
N LEU A 379 24.34 23.33 3.27
CA LEU A 379 25.50 24.02 3.84
C LEU A 379 26.78 23.76 3.03
N ASP A 380 26.95 22.55 2.51
CA ASP A 380 28.13 22.12 1.78
C ASP A 380 27.74 21.51 0.42
N PRO A 381 27.84 22.26 -0.69
CA PRO A 381 27.49 21.78 -2.01
C PRO A 381 28.44 20.71 -2.56
N THR A 382 29.55 20.38 -1.89
CA THR A 382 30.45 19.28 -2.29
C THR A 382 29.89 17.92 -1.91
N ILE A 383 28.91 17.87 -0.98
CA ILE A 383 28.21 16.63 -0.62
C ILE A 383 27.31 16.20 -1.76
N PRO A 384 27.43 14.95 -2.27
CA PRO A 384 26.59 14.46 -3.35
C PRO A 384 25.08 14.55 -2.98
N ARG A 385 24.27 15.07 -3.89
CA ARG A 385 22.83 15.22 -3.64
C ARG A 385 22.11 13.90 -3.48
N ASP A 386 22.61 12.85 -4.09
CA ASP A 386 22.07 11.49 -4.05
C ASP A 386 22.57 10.65 -2.85
N ALA A 387 23.48 11.19 -2.01
CA ALA A 387 23.87 10.52 -0.79
C ALA A 387 22.64 10.36 0.14
N ALA A 388 22.28 9.11 0.49
CA ALA A 388 21.18 8.85 1.42
C ALA A 388 21.53 9.18 2.88
N GLU A 389 22.82 9.22 3.19
CA GLU A 389 23.38 9.51 4.51
C GLU A 389 24.62 10.40 4.39
N THR A 390 24.80 11.28 5.36
CA THR A 390 25.93 12.22 5.43
C THR A 390 26.72 12.01 6.72
N THR A 391 26.93 10.75 7.12
CA THR A 391 27.51 10.38 8.44
C THR A 391 28.84 11.06 8.71
N ASP A 392 29.73 11.12 7.71
CA ASP A 392 31.08 11.68 7.85
C ASP A 392 31.16 13.19 7.65
N SER A 393 30.04 13.84 7.30
CA SER A 393 29.98 15.28 7.10
C SER A 393 30.16 16.02 8.43
N LYS A 394 30.92 17.10 8.38
CA LYS A 394 31.13 18.05 9.48
C LYS A 394 30.52 19.42 9.20
N ALA A 395 29.64 19.52 8.19
CA ALA A 395 29.05 20.80 7.77
C ALA A 395 28.26 21.49 8.87
N LEU A 396 27.65 20.72 9.79
CA LEU A 396 26.91 21.22 10.95
C LEU A 396 27.77 21.47 12.19
N LYS A 397 29.01 21.01 12.24
CA LYS A 397 29.86 21.16 13.45
C LYS A 397 30.06 22.63 13.82
N GLY A 398 29.68 22.96 15.06
CA GLY A 398 29.76 24.32 15.60
C GLY A 398 28.74 25.33 15.06
N LYS A 399 27.85 24.90 14.14
CA LYS A 399 26.77 25.73 13.62
C LYS A 399 25.60 25.82 14.60
N THR A 400 24.86 26.92 14.57
CA THR A 400 23.65 27.09 15.38
C THR A 400 22.41 26.81 14.55
N VAL A 401 21.62 25.83 14.97
CA VAL A 401 20.38 25.40 14.33
C VAL A 401 19.18 25.86 15.16
N LEU A 402 18.36 26.76 14.61
CA LEU A 402 17.08 27.18 15.19
C LEU A 402 16.01 26.16 14.75
N VAL A 403 15.52 25.36 15.68
CA VAL A 403 14.46 24.36 15.47
C VAL A 403 13.12 24.97 15.85
N LEU A 404 12.24 25.15 14.87
CA LEU A 404 10.88 25.67 15.05
C LEU A 404 9.91 24.50 15.20
N GLY A 405 9.38 24.33 16.43
CA GLY A 405 8.54 23.21 16.84
C GLY A 405 9.18 22.37 17.96
N ALA A 406 8.35 21.55 18.63
CA ALA A 406 8.77 20.62 19.68
C ALA A 406 8.04 19.28 19.60
N GLY A 407 7.63 18.88 18.37
CA GLY A 407 7.03 17.57 18.07
C GLY A 407 8.08 16.50 17.72
N GLY A 408 7.62 15.34 17.22
CA GLY A 408 8.51 14.23 16.87
C GLY A 408 9.58 14.57 15.82
N ALA A 409 9.22 15.35 14.78
CA ALA A 409 10.18 15.82 13.77
C ALA A 409 11.21 16.79 14.37
N ALA A 410 10.76 17.72 15.23
CA ALA A 410 11.66 18.64 15.95
C ALA A 410 12.65 17.88 16.82
N ARG A 411 12.15 16.88 17.57
CA ARG A 411 12.98 16.02 18.41
C ARG A 411 14.04 15.30 17.59
N GLY A 412 13.64 14.70 16.46
CA GLY A 412 14.58 14.05 15.53
C GLY A 412 15.67 15.01 15.04
N LEU A 413 15.27 16.20 14.59
CA LEU A 413 16.21 17.21 14.10
C LEU A 413 17.15 17.73 15.21
N ALA A 414 16.62 18.03 16.38
CA ALA A 414 17.40 18.53 17.51
C ALA A 414 18.48 17.53 17.96
N PHE A 415 18.11 16.27 18.18
CA PHE A 415 19.09 15.23 18.53
C PHE A 415 20.08 14.93 17.39
N GLY A 416 19.60 14.91 16.13
CA GLY A 416 20.46 14.76 14.98
C GLY A 416 21.48 15.89 14.82
N ALA A 417 21.07 17.14 15.02
CA ALA A 417 21.95 18.32 15.01
C ALA A 417 22.96 18.24 16.16
N LYS A 418 22.51 17.87 17.35
CA LYS A 418 23.40 17.67 18.50
C LYS A 418 24.44 16.56 18.25
N PHE A 419 24.01 15.44 17.65
CA PHE A 419 24.93 14.35 17.27
C PHE A 419 26.00 14.82 16.29
N LYS A 420 25.68 15.81 15.43
CA LYS A 420 26.63 16.47 14.51
C LYS A 420 27.41 17.62 15.16
N GLU A 421 27.44 17.72 16.46
CA GLU A 421 28.14 18.75 17.23
C GLU A 421 27.67 20.19 16.93
N ALA A 422 26.39 20.36 16.54
CA ALA A 422 25.77 21.68 16.37
C ALA A 422 25.23 22.22 17.70
N ASN A 423 25.10 23.54 17.79
CA ASN A 423 24.37 24.23 18.84
C ASN A 423 22.88 24.22 18.47
N VAL A 424 22.02 23.83 19.41
CA VAL A 424 20.57 23.73 19.14
C VAL A 424 19.83 24.81 19.91
N VAL A 425 19.00 25.58 19.22
CA VAL A 425 18.06 26.55 19.78
C VAL A 425 16.66 26.12 19.41
N VAL A 426 15.76 25.96 20.38
CA VAL A 426 14.39 25.49 20.15
C VAL A 426 13.40 26.63 20.39
N ALA A 427 12.44 26.79 19.45
CA ALA A 427 11.30 27.68 19.65
C ALA A 427 9.99 26.93 19.38
N ASN A 428 9.04 27.05 20.29
CA ASN A 428 7.73 26.43 20.15
C ASN A 428 6.66 27.25 20.87
N ARG A 429 5.41 27.20 20.34
CA ARG A 429 4.25 27.90 20.94
C ARG A 429 4.05 27.56 22.44
N SER A 430 4.24 26.29 22.83
CA SER A 430 4.32 25.89 24.23
C SER A 430 5.77 26.02 24.68
N LYS A 431 6.05 26.98 25.50
CA LYS A 431 7.40 27.24 26.04
C LYS A 431 7.93 26.02 26.80
N ASP A 432 7.10 25.40 27.64
CA ASP A 432 7.50 24.23 28.44
C ASP A 432 8.01 23.10 27.57
N ARG A 433 7.39 22.86 26.38
CA ARG A 433 7.84 21.86 25.42
C ARG A 433 9.14 22.25 24.73
N ALA A 434 9.34 23.54 24.47
CA ALA A 434 10.60 24.04 23.92
C ALA A 434 11.74 23.85 24.92
N ASP A 435 11.50 24.25 26.18
CA ASP A 435 12.46 24.14 27.28
C ASP A 435 12.85 22.68 27.54
N ALA A 436 11.84 21.79 27.61
CA ALA A 436 12.07 20.35 27.80
C ALA A 436 12.88 19.71 26.66
N LEU A 437 12.61 20.09 25.37
CA LEU A 437 13.38 19.58 24.25
C LEU A 437 14.80 20.16 24.24
N ALA A 438 14.95 21.43 24.51
CA ALA A 438 16.26 22.09 24.60
C ALA A 438 17.13 21.46 25.72
N GLU A 439 16.58 21.27 26.90
CA GLU A 439 17.26 20.59 28.02
C GLU A 439 17.67 19.16 27.62
N ALA A 440 16.74 18.36 27.01
CA ALA A 440 16.99 17.00 26.64
C ALA A 440 18.12 16.82 25.61
N CYS A 441 18.31 17.81 24.70
CA CYS A 441 19.40 17.78 23.72
C CYS A 441 20.62 18.64 24.11
N GLY A 442 20.62 19.25 25.30
CA GLY A 442 21.69 20.15 25.79
C GLY A 442 21.81 21.43 24.94
N GLY A 443 20.68 21.97 24.51
CA GLY A 443 20.55 23.22 23.79
C GLY A 443 19.95 24.35 24.65
N THR A 444 19.44 25.38 23.99
CA THR A 444 18.72 26.50 24.60
C THR A 444 17.36 26.71 23.96
N SER A 445 16.47 27.47 24.57
CA SER A 445 15.18 27.83 24.00
C SER A 445 15.00 29.35 23.91
N ILE A 446 14.22 29.78 22.90
CA ILE A 446 13.76 31.16 22.74
C ILE A 446 12.25 31.19 22.53
N SER A 447 11.61 32.34 22.72
CA SER A 447 10.17 32.47 22.50
C SER A 447 9.85 32.54 20.99
N VAL A 448 8.62 32.17 20.59
CA VAL A 448 8.17 32.34 19.20
C VAL A 448 7.98 33.83 18.86
N GLU A 449 7.72 34.67 19.84
CA GLU A 449 7.62 36.14 19.73
C GLU A 449 8.99 36.75 19.38
N ASP A 450 10.07 36.28 20.01
CA ASP A 450 11.43 36.69 19.67
C ASP A 450 11.82 36.27 18.28
N VAL A 451 11.46 35.02 17.87
CA VAL A 451 11.66 34.57 16.50
C VAL A 451 10.88 35.44 15.50
N ALA A 452 9.61 35.73 15.78
CA ALA A 452 8.77 36.51 14.87
C ALA A 452 9.24 37.98 14.73
N SER A 453 9.78 38.58 15.79
CA SER A 453 10.35 39.95 15.76
C SER A 453 11.78 39.99 15.22
N GLY A 454 12.44 38.85 15.14
CA GLY A 454 13.87 38.75 14.80
C GLY A 454 14.77 39.22 15.93
N ASN A 455 14.33 39.07 17.19
CA ASN A 455 15.11 39.36 18.38
C ASN A 455 15.86 38.10 18.84
N PHE A 456 17.00 37.81 18.26
CA PHE A 456 17.82 36.65 18.58
C PHE A 456 18.88 36.93 19.67
N GLY A 457 18.90 38.13 20.22
CA GLY A 457 19.95 38.54 21.17
C GLY A 457 21.35 38.40 20.58
N ASP A 458 22.26 37.78 21.33
CA ASP A 458 23.63 37.49 20.87
C ASP A 458 23.75 36.18 20.08
N LEU A 459 22.64 35.49 19.84
CA LEU A 459 22.62 34.24 19.07
C LEU A 459 22.81 34.52 17.58
N LYS A 460 23.87 33.98 17.00
CA LYS A 460 24.05 33.91 15.56
C LYS A 460 23.43 32.59 15.07
N ILE A 461 22.33 32.68 14.31
CA ILE A 461 21.68 31.53 13.73
C ILE A 461 22.34 31.22 12.39
N ASP A 462 22.79 29.98 12.14
CA ASP A 462 23.31 29.55 10.86
C ASP A 462 22.21 28.83 10.02
N VAL A 463 21.29 28.11 10.68
CA VAL A 463 20.23 27.33 10.04
C VAL A 463 18.89 27.61 10.71
N ILE A 464 17.87 27.94 9.92
CA ILE A 464 16.45 27.98 10.35
C ILE A 464 15.78 26.70 9.89
N ALA A 465 15.15 25.95 10.81
CA ALA A 465 14.54 24.67 10.49
C ALA A 465 13.08 24.58 11.00
N ASN A 466 12.11 24.63 10.07
CA ASN A 466 10.70 24.44 10.39
C ASN A 466 10.36 22.95 10.47
N THR A 467 9.82 22.55 11.62
CA THR A 467 9.27 21.20 11.86
C THR A 467 7.82 21.26 12.32
N THR A 468 7.17 22.43 12.19
CA THR A 468 5.74 22.63 12.47
C THR A 468 4.90 22.34 11.23
N SER A 469 3.57 22.36 11.39
CA SER A 469 2.62 22.27 10.27
C SER A 469 2.31 23.62 9.60
N LEU A 470 3.00 24.71 9.99
CA LEU A 470 2.81 26.02 9.35
C LEU A 470 3.33 25.98 7.91
N GLY A 471 2.50 26.44 6.98
CA GLY A 471 2.81 26.38 5.55
C GLY A 471 2.32 25.12 4.85
N MET A 472 1.79 24.12 5.57
CA MET A 472 1.23 22.91 4.98
C MET A 472 -0.13 23.20 4.30
N VAL A 473 -0.42 22.48 3.20
CA VAL A 473 -1.72 22.55 2.51
C VAL A 473 -2.88 22.41 3.51
N GLY A 474 -3.87 23.31 3.39
CA GLY A 474 -5.01 23.47 4.28
C GLY A 474 -5.13 24.91 4.78
N GLU A 475 -5.78 25.10 5.91
CA GLU A 475 -6.08 26.43 6.48
C GLU A 475 -4.84 27.28 6.75
N ARG A 476 -3.68 26.66 7.03
CA ARG A 476 -2.43 27.31 7.45
C ARG A 476 -1.38 27.43 6.33
N VAL A 477 -1.76 27.24 5.06
CA VAL A 477 -0.84 27.19 3.91
C VAL A 477 -0.06 28.52 3.69
N ASN A 478 -0.66 29.64 4.08
CA ASN A 478 -0.04 30.96 3.95
C ASN A 478 0.68 31.45 5.23
N GLU A 479 0.74 30.61 6.27
CA GLU A 479 1.45 30.96 7.50
C GLU A 479 2.94 30.60 7.41
N THR A 480 3.76 31.32 8.16
CA THR A 480 5.20 31.04 8.31
C THR A 480 5.61 31.19 9.77
N PRO A 481 6.43 30.25 10.30
CA PRO A 481 6.90 30.38 11.68
C PRO A 481 8.04 31.39 11.86
N CYS A 482 8.68 31.85 10.78
CA CYS A 482 9.74 32.85 10.78
C CYS A 482 9.52 33.80 9.60
N PRO A 483 9.00 35.02 9.85
CA PRO A 483 8.75 36.00 8.80
C PRO A 483 10.03 36.50 8.12
N LYS A 484 9.91 37.00 6.91
CA LYS A 484 11.02 37.50 6.06
C LYS A 484 11.96 38.45 6.77
N GLU A 485 11.41 39.41 7.56
CA GLU A 485 12.24 40.38 8.28
C GLU A 485 13.03 39.72 9.43
N ALA A 486 12.49 38.69 10.05
CA ALA A 486 13.21 37.89 11.04
C ALA A 486 14.33 37.05 10.40
N ILE A 487 14.06 36.45 9.22
CA ILE A 487 15.07 35.72 8.43
C ILE A 487 16.26 36.63 8.13
N LYS A 488 16.05 37.87 7.69
CA LYS A 488 17.12 38.84 7.40
C LYS A 488 17.98 39.16 8.62
N LYS A 489 17.36 39.24 9.83
CA LYS A 489 18.06 39.56 11.09
C LYS A 489 18.80 38.38 11.68
N SER A 490 18.43 37.13 11.33
CA SER A 490 18.97 35.93 11.96
C SER A 490 20.45 35.67 11.64
N GLY A 491 20.92 36.10 10.47
CA GLY A 491 22.25 35.76 9.94
C GLY A 491 22.33 34.37 9.35
N ALA A 492 21.20 33.67 9.20
CA ALA A 492 21.15 32.32 8.67
C ALA A 492 21.61 32.26 7.21
N VAL A 493 22.20 31.16 6.84
CA VAL A 493 22.65 30.86 5.45
C VAL A 493 21.84 29.73 4.82
N VAL A 494 21.18 28.90 5.66
CA VAL A 494 20.31 27.79 5.22
C VAL A 494 18.95 27.90 5.89
N CYS A 495 17.88 27.60 5.12
CA CYS A 495 16.52 27.41 5.64
C CYS A 495 16.01 26.02 5.23
N PHE A 496 15.61 25.23 6.20
CA PHE A 496 14.98 23.92 6.02
C PHE A 496 13.51 23.99 6.41
N ASP A 497 12.66 23.31 5.62
CA ASP A 497 11.26 23.13 5.96
C ASP A 497 10.86 21.66 5.81
N ALA A 498 10.37 21.03 6.89
CA ALA A 498 9.91 19.65 6.86
C ALA A 498 8.59 19.46 6.09
N VAL A 499 7.87 20.54 5.80
CA VAL A 499 6.65 20.50 4.95
C VAL A 499 7.05 20.23 3.50
N TYR A 500 6.43 19.21 2.88
CA TYR A 500 6.66 18.85 1.47
C TYR A 500 5.42 19.03 0.59
N ASN A 501 4.29 19.40 1.16
CA ASN A 501 3.08 19.75 0.43
C ASN A 501 2.45 21.02 1.03
N PRO A 502 2.57 22.18 0.32
CA PRO A 502 3.11 22.37 -1.02
C PRO A 502 4.63 22.14 -1.09
N LEU A 503 5.16 21.94 -2.31
CA LEU A 503 6.61 21.75 -2.53
C LEU A 503 7.43 22.99 -2.14
N GLU A 504 6.85 24.17 -2.26
CA GLU A 504 7.43 25.45 -1.83
C GLU A 504 6.48 26.15 -0.87
N THR A 505 6.86 26.18 0.41
CA THR A 505 6.14 26.92 1.44
C THR A 505 6.45 28.41 1.39
N ARG A 506 5.64 29.22 2.08
CA ARG A 506 5.93 30.65 2.25
C ARG A 506 7.30 30.85 2.89
N LEU A 507 7.67 30.07 3.89
CA LEU A 507 8.98 30.13 4.55
C LEU A 507 10.13 29.95 3.55
N LEU A 508 10.08 28.89 2.72
CA LEU A 508 11.15 28.60 1.75
C LEU A 508 11.25 29.70 0.68
N ARG A 509 10.12 30.24 0.22
CA ARG A 509 10.09 31.34 -0.76
C ARG A 509 10.73 32.61 -0.16
N GLU A 510 10.32 33.01 1.05
CA GLU A 510 10.87 34.19 1.74
C GLU A 510 12.36 34.01 2.06
N ALA A 511 12.80 32.79 2.42
CA ALA A 511 14.22 32.48 2.62
C ALA A 511 15.05 32.65 1.33
N LYS A 512 14.57 32.15 0.19
CA LYS A 512 15.21 32.37 -1.12
C LYS A 512 15.33 33.85 -1.47
N GLU A 513 14.27 34.61 -1.23
CA GLU A 513 14.27 36.07 -1.45
C GLU A 513 15.27 36.82 -0.54
N CYS A 514 15.62 36.22 0.60
CA CYS A 514 16.68 36.72 1.50
C CYS A 514 18.08 36.19 1.13
N GLY A 515 18.22 35.38 0.08
CA GLY A 515 19.50 34.84 -0.39
C GLY A 515 19.96 33.57 0.34
N LEU A 516 19.10 32.92 1.12
CA LEU A 516 19.44 31.66 1.80
C LEU A 516 19.39 30.47 0.84
N THR A 517 20.28 29.50 1.04
CA THR A 517 20.11 28.18 0.45
C THR A 517 18.96 27.46 1.15
N VAL A 518 18.10 26.78 0.38
CA VAL A 518 16.94 26.08 0.95
C VAL A 518 17.08 24.58 0.84
N ALA A 519 16.63 23.89 1.89
CA ALA A 519 16.45 22.44 1.93
C ALA A 519 14.96 22.16 2.19
N SER A 520 14.35 21.30 1.36
CA SER A 520 12.90 21.09 1.36
C SER A 520 12.47 19.80 2.06
N GLY A 521 11.23 19.75 2.49
CA GLY A 521 10.59 18.54 3.02
C GLY A 521 10.53 17.40 1.98
N LEU A 522 10.55 17.73 0.68
CA LEU A 522 10.70 16.72 -0.37
C LEU A 522 12.06 16.02 -0.26
N ASP A 523 13.15 16.75 -0.04
CA ASP A 523 14.49 16.17 0.09
C ASP A 523 14.58 15.30 1.35
N MET A 524 13.95 15.71 2.45
CA MET A 524 13.80 14.87 3.65
C MET A 524 12.98 13.62 3.36
N PHE A 525 11.82 13.76 2.72
CA PHE A 525 10.92 12.63 2.43
C PHE A 525 11.59 11.58 1.53
N VAL A 526 12.29 12.02 0.48
CA VAL A 526 13.04 11.12 -0.40
C VAL A 526 14.26 10.53 0.32
N GLY A 527 14.98 11.35 1.08
CA GLY A 527 16.19 10.92 1.81
C GLY A 527 15.89 9.82 2.83
N GLN A 528 14.79 9.95 3.61
CA GLN A 528 14.42 8.92 4.58
C GLN A 528 14.06 7.60 3.90
N ALA A 529 13.35 7.67 2.76
CA ALA A 529 12.98 6.47 2.00
C ALA A 529 14.20 5.82 1.31
N ALA A 530 15.11 6.62 0.78
CA ALA A 530 16.38 6.11 0.21
C ALA A 530 17.20 5.40 1.30
N ARG A 531 17.31 5.98 2.50
CA ARG A 531 17.99 5.32 3.61
C ARG A 531 17.29 4.05 4.07
N GLN A 532 15.97 4.02 4.12
CA GLN A 532 15.19 2.81 4.38
C GLN A 532 15.48 1.73 3.33
N PHE A 533 15.48 2.12 2.04
CA PHE A 533 15.80 1.20 0.95
C PHE A 533 17.20 0.56 1.14
N GLU A 534 18.22 1.34 1.46
CA GLU A 534 19.57 0.82 1.70
C GLU A 534 19.61 -0.14 2.89
N LEU A 535 18.92 0.20 3.99
CA LEU A 535 18.81 -0.67 5.17
C LEU A 535 18.10 -2.00 4.85
N PHE A 536 17.04 -1.96 4.05
CA PHE A 536 16.29 -3.14 3.63
C PHE A 536 17.01 -4.00 2.60
N ASN A 537 18.02 -3.46 1.92
CA ASN A 537 18.73 -4.10 0.83
C ASN A 537 20.25 -4.22 1.09
N GLU A 538 20.63 -4.43 2.37
CA GLU A 538 22.01 -4.75 2.78
C GLU A 538 23.05 -3.71 2.30
N GLY A 539 22.65 -2.44 2.26
CA GLY A 539 23.51 -1.33 1.83
C GLY A 539 23.50 -1.05 0.33
N GLN A 540 22.70 -1.78 -0.47
CA GLN A 540 22.55 -1.44 -1.90
C GLN A 540 22.04 -0.02 -2.05
N LYS A 541 22.70 0.80 -2.85
CA LYS A 541 22.38 2.20 -3.06
C LYS A 541 20.99 2.37 -3.68
N ALA A 542 20.21 3.32 -3.15
CA ALA A 542 18.93 3.72 -3.70
C ALA A 542 19.12 4.59 -4.95
N ASP A 543 18.21 4.45 -5.92
CA ASP A 543 18.04 5.42 -7.01
C ASP A 543 17.33 6.67 -6.48
N TYR A 544 18.10 7.57 -5.84
CA TYR A 544 17.56 8.80 -5.24
C TYR A 544 16.85 9.68 -6.26
N ALA A 545 17.41 9.81 -7.48
CA ALA A 545 16.84 10.63 -8.54
C ALA A 545 15.48 10.07 -9.01
N GLY A 546 15.39 8.77 -9.25
CA GLY A 546 14.14 8.11 -9.63
C GLY A 546 13.11 8.13 -8.50
N MET A 547 13.53 7.99 -7.24
CA MET A 547 12.64 8.16 -6.10
C MET A 547 12.07 9.60 -6.03
N ARG A 548 12.91 10.61 -6.22
CA ARG A 548 12.50 12.02 -6.22
C ARG A 548 11.51 12.33 -7.35
N GLU A 549 11.79 11.85 -8.56
CA GLU A 549 10.91 11.97 -9.71
C GLU A 549 9.55 11.32 -9.46
N THR A 550 9.53 10.16 -8.81
CA THR A 550 8.29 9.45 -8.44
C THR A 550 7.38 10.32 -7.57
N VAL A 551 7.94 11.02 -6.56
CA VAL A 551 7.16 11.90 -5.70
C VAL A 551 6.66 13.12 -6.47
N LEU A 552 7.50 13.74 -7.30
CA LEU A 552 7.13 14.90 -8.10
C LEU A 552 6.00 14.59 -9.09
N ASN A 553 6.04 13.42 -9.74
CA ASN A 553 5.01 13.01 -10.69
C ASN A 553 3.68 12.69 -9.97
N ALA A 554 3.73 12.11 -8.78
CA ALA A 554 2.54 11.88 -7.96
C ALA A 554 1.87 13.18 -7.47
N SER A 555 2.64 14.28 -7.34
CA SER A 555 2.13 15.59 -6.92
C SER A 555 1.53 16.41 -8.08
N LYS A 556 1.79 16.05 -9.34
CA LYS A 556 1.24 16.72 -10.55
C LYS A 556 -0.08 16.11 -11.02
N GLY A 557 -0.42 14.92 -10.55
CA GLY A 557 -1.63 14.18 -10.95
C GLY A 557 -2.84 14.36 -10.02
N ASN A 558 -2.75 15.28 -9.06
CA ASN A 558 -3.85 15.64 -8.16
C ASN A 558 -4.38 17.04 -8.51
#